data_fb8bea55a55ef09d037168891efa87cc
#
_entry.id   fb8bea55a55ef09d037168891efa87cc
#
_cell.length_a   1.000
_cell.length_b   1.000
_cell.length_c   1.000
_cell.angle_alpha   90.00
_cell.angle_beta   90.00
_cell.angle_gamma   90.00
#
_symmetry.space_group_name_H-M   'P 1'
#
loop_
_entity.id
_entity.type
_entity.pdbx_description
1 polymer ?
#
loop_
_entity_poly.entity_id
_entity_poly.type
_entity_poly.pdbx_seq_one_letter_code
_entity_poly.pdbx_strand_id
1 'polypeptide(L)'
;MNSARFAEAYCRRYGLALVPLPPRTKRPLADDWGRNVITDAEAAAQFWEQHPDWNIGAALGPSRLCSLDVDDHDGMQAVAAEFGFDIEALREAPTIQGAAKGYRVMFRVPDGVTLGYHALTWPKRGGEGRYTVFELRAACDGQQQQDVLPPSIHPDTGRPYLWLTRPNGKFPEPPPWLLALWANWEALKPQLQAACPWATKREVPRAPPAVRSRAGASVIDEFNQRHDIRAALVRYGYTPSGRRYLSPHSHTHLAGVTLFDDNRCWIHHASDPLCSVESGRPVGPFDLYCQYEHAGDVKAAVRAAGEAMGLARPQRARRPVPPPADEHGEIVLTDPVPGFATWDELGLDLDGRGRPHQNLDNAVRAIERHPEIRGRIWYDEFLDAIVSD
;
A
#
# COMPACT_ATOMS: atom_id res chain seq x y z
N MET A 1 37.55 14.76 -22.45
CA MET A 1 37.21 13.31 -22.46
C MET A 1 36.74 12.98 -23.85
N ASN A 2 37.10 11.82 -24.41
CA ASN A 2 36.72 11.45 -25.77
C ASN A 2 35.33 10.80 -25.79
N SER A 3 34.25 11.59 -26.04
CA SER A 3 32.86 11.13 -26.09
C SER A 3 32.66 9.98 -27.09
N ALA A 4 33.37 9.95 -28.20
CA ALA A 4 33.26 8.91 -29.22
C ALA A 4 33.64 7.51 -28.67
N ARG A 5 34.74 7.42 -27.92
CA ARG A 5 35.16 6.14 -27.28
C ARG A 5 34.16 5.64 -26.26
N PHE A 6 33.52 6.56 -25.53
CA PHE A 6 32.46 6.16 -24.57
C PHE A 6 31.21 5.68 -25.30
N ALA A 7 30.77 6.40 -26.33
CA ALA A 7 29.61 6.02 -27.11
C ALA A 7 29.80 4.65 -27.78
N GLU A 8 30.94 4.44 -28.43
CA GLU A 8 31.34 3.15 -29.01
C GLU A 8 31.27 2.02 -27.95
N ALA A 9 31.84 2.24 -26.78
CA ALA A 9 31.87 1.24 -25.71
C ALA A 9 30.47 0.96 -25.18
N TYR A 10 29.59 1.95 -25.06
CA TYR A 10 28.21 1.76 -24.63
C TYR A 10 27.41 0.87 -25.60
N CYS A 11 27.54 1.06 -26.90
CA CYS A 11 26.93 0.18 -27.88
C CYS A 11 27.57 -1.19 -27.90
N ARG A 12 28.89 -1.27 -28.03
CA ARG A 12 29.63 -2.54 -28.23
C ARG A 12 29.63 -3.44 -27.00
N ARG A 13 29.88 -2.90 -25.79
CA ARG A 13 30.03 -3.70 -24.56
C ARG A 13 28.72 -3.95 -23.86
N TYR A 14 27.79 -2.99 -23.90
CA TYR A 14 26.59 -3.03 -23.08
C TYR A 14 25.32 -3.14 -23.91
N GLY A 15 25.42 -3.06 -25.26
CA GLY A 15 24.26 -3.14 -26.16
C GLY A 15 23.27 -2.00 -25.98
N LEU A 16 23.74 -0.80 -25.59
CA LEU A 16 22.86 0.33 -25.37
C LEU A 16 22.48 1.02 -26.67
N ALA A 17 21.24 1.46 -26.75
CA ALA A 17 20.72 2.33 -27.79
C ALA A 17 20.93 3.79 -27.33
N LEU A 18 21.74 4.54 -28.07
CA LEU A 18 22.15 5.89 -27.68
C LEU A 18 21.29 6.96 -28.34
N VAL A 19 21.13 8.06 -27.63
CA VAL A 19 20.43 9.26 -28.07
C VAL A 19 21.40 10.44 -28.05
N PRO A 20 21.65 11.07 -29.19
CA PRO A 20 22.40 12.32 -29.24
C PRO A 20 21.65 13.45 -28.54
N LEU A 21 22.31 14.12 -27.61
CA LEU A 21 21.78 15.26 -26.88
C LEU A 21 22.64 16.50 -27.20
N PRO A 22 22.08 17.64 -27.58
CA PRO A 22 22.87 18.85 -27.84
C PRO A 22 23.76 19.23 -26.64
N PRO A 23 24.81 20.02 -26.86
CA PRO A 23 25.73 20.42 -25.81
C PRO A 23 25.01 21.05 -24.62
N ARG A 24 25.35 20.58 -23.42
CA ARG A 24 24.78 21.08 -22.16
C ARG A 24 23.25 20.98 -22.06
N THR A 25 22.65 20.02 -22.71
CA THR A 25 21.21 19.73 -22.55
C THR A 25 20.98 18.29 -22.04
N LYS A 26 19.78 18.07 -21.51
CA LYS A 26 19.28 16.74 -21.16
C LYS A 26 18.15 16.31 -22.11
N ARG A 27 17.84 17.13 -23.13
CA ARG A 27 16.69 16.91 -24.02
C ARG A 27 17.19 16.64 -25.43
N PRO A 28 16.69 15.59 -26.08
CA PRO A 28 16.90 15.38 -27.51
C PRO A 28 16.30 16.54 -28.33
N LEU A 29 16.82 16.76 -29.57
CA LEU A 29 16.31 17.79 -30.45
C LEU A 29 14.93 17.47 -31.07
N ALA A 30 14.74 16.21 -31.44
CA ALA A 30 13.52 15.77 -32.11
C ALA A 30 12.52 15.17 -31.11
N ASP A 31 11.23 15.41 -31.30
CA ASP A 31 10.18 14.85 -30.46
C ASP A 31 10.04 13.33 -30.64
N ASP A 32 10.39 12.83 -31.84
CA ASP A 32 10.36 11.39 -32.15
C ASP A 32 11.73 10.70 -32.01
N TRP A 33 12.62 11.24 -31.21
CA TRP A 33 14.00 10.79 -31.01
C TRP A 33 14.14 9.29 -30.75
N GLY A 34 13.16 8.68 -30.16
CA GLY A 34 13.21 7.27 -29.84
C GLY A 34 13.15 6.33 -31.05
N ARG A 35 12.76 6.84 -32.22
CA ARG A 35 12.86 6.11 -33.50
C ARG A 35 14.23 6.24 -34.13
N ASN A 36 15.03 7.19 -33.68
CA ASN A 36 16.31 7.58 -34.27
C ASN A 36 17.47 7.33 -33.26
N VAL A 37 17.43 6.21 -32.55
CA VAL A 37 18.50 5.82 -31.62
C VAL A 37 19.66 5.16 -32.37
N ILE A 38 20.88 5.36 -31.88
CA ILE A 38 22.09 4.77 -32.43
C ILE A 38 22.41 3.48 -31.65
N THR A 39 22.36 2.34 -32.31
CA THR A 39 22.67 1.01 -31.71
C THR A 39 23.96 0.42 -32.22
N ASP A 40 24.43 0.87 -33.40
CA ASP A 40 25.69 0.45 -33.99
C ASP A 40 26.87 1.19 -33.34
N ALA A 41 27.91 0.45 -32.98
CA ALA A 41 29.07 1.00 -32.26
C ALA A 41 29.94 1.92 -33.13
N GLU A 42 30.08 1.61 -34.42
CA GLU A 42 30.87 2.41 -35.33
C GLU A 42 30.15 3.71 -35.70
N ALA A 43 28.85 3.62 -35.95
CA ALA A 43 28.01 4.81 -36.15
C ALA A 43 28.01 5.71 -34.90
N ALA A 44 28.01 5.15 -33.72
CA ALA A 44 28.13 5.90 -32.47
C ALA A 44 29.48 6.61 -32.37
N ALA A 45 30.59 5.90 -32.62
CA ALA A 45 31.91 6.53 -32.64
C ALA A 45 31.98 7.67 -33.63
N GLN A 46 31.53 7.44 -34.88
CA GLN A 46 31.54 8.42 -35.94
C GLN A 46 30.70 9.68 -35.60
N PHE A 47 29.51 9.48 -35.03
CA PHE A 47 28.67 10.62 -34.63
C PHE A 47 29.37 11.51 -33.60
N TRP A 48 29.90 10.94 -32.52
CA TRP A 48 30.57 11.73 -31.46
C TRP A 48 32.00 12.17 -31.81
N GLU A 49 32.61 11.64 -32.87
CA GLU A 49 33.82 12.24 -33.49
C GLU A 49 33.49 13.53 -34.22
N GLN A 50 32.36 13.57 -34.93
CA GLN A 50 31.87 14.76 -35.60
C GLN A 50 31.27 15.79 -34.66
N HIS A 51 30.74 15.32 -33.50
CA HIS A 51 30.03 16.14 -32.51
C HIS A 51 30.62 15.91 -31.10
N PRO A 52 31.88 16.28 -30.84
CA PRO A 52 32.58 15.88 -29.60
C PRO A 52 32.03 16.54 -28.33
N ASP A 53 31.30 17.60 -28.40
CA ASP A 53 30.65 18.35 -27.32
C ASP A 53 29.21 17.94 -27.04
N TRP A 54 28.64 17.05 -27.86
CA TRP A 54 27.32 16.54 -27.64
C TRP A 54 27.28 15.53 -26.47
N ASN A 55 26.21 15.65 -25.69
CA ASN A 55 25.93 14.73 -24.59
C ASN A 55 25.41 13.39 -25.11
N ILE A 56 25.58 12.34 -24.31
CA ILE A 56 25.16 10.98 -24.61
C ILE A 56 23.98 10.62 -23.72
N GLY A 57 22.84 10.28 -24.31
CA GLY A 57 21.70 9.68 -23.63
C GLY A 57 21.62 8.17 -23.90
N ALA A 58 21.14 7.39 -22.96
CA ALA A 58 20.69 6.01 -23.19
C ALA A 58 19.17 5.97 -23.31
N ALA A 59 18.64 5.49 -24.43
CA ALA A 59 17.21 5.22 -24.59
C ALA A 59 16.82 4.02 -23.73
N LEU A 60 16.03 4.21 -22.68
CA LEU A 60 15.75 3.16 -21.68
C LEU A 60 14.99 1.97 -22.28
N GLY A 61 13.98 2.22 -23.10
CA GLY A 61 13.19 1.16 -23.74
C GLY A 61 14.02 0.24 -24.63
N PRO A 62 14.63 0.75 -25.73
CA PRO A 62 15.46 -0.05 -26.64
C PRO A 62 16.66 -0.69 -25.95
N SER A 63 17.24 -0.06 -24.91
CA SER A 63 18.34 -0.59 -24.11
C SER A 63 17.88 -1.60 -23.06
N ARG A 64 16.58 -1.78 -22.86
CA ARG A 64 16.00 -2.57 -21.76
C ARG A 64 16.55 -2.16 -20.39
N LEU A 65 16.72 -0.86 -20.18
CA LEU A 65 17.17 -0.29 -18.92
C LEU A 65 16.01 0.35 -18.17
N CYS A 66 16.18 0.39 -16.85
CA CYS A 66 15.41 1.24 -15.95
C CYS A 66 16.34 1.85 -14.91
N SER A 67 15.90 2.89 -14.23
CA SER A 67 16.73 3.55 -13.23
C SER A 67 15.92 4.08 -12.05
N LEU A 68 16.56 4.13 -10.88
CA LEU A 68 16.14 4.90 -9.73
C LEU A 68 16.98 6.19 -9.71
N ASP A 69 16.34 7.32 -9.99
CA ASP A 69 16.97 8.65 -9.97
C ASP A 69 16.62 9.34 -8.64
N VAL A 70 17.60 9.48 -7.77
CA VAL A 70 17.43 10.09 -6.44
C VAL A 70 17.91 11.53 -6.50
N ASP A 71 16.97 12.46 -6.42
CA ASP A 71 17.26 13.90 -6.37
C ASP A 71 17.53 14.40 -4.95
N ASP A 72 16.89 13.78 -3.94
CA ASP A 72 17.08 14.09 -2.53
C ASP A 72 17.49 12.83 -1.74
N HIS A 73 18.79 12.72 -1.45
CA HIS A 73 19.33 11.60 -0.70
C HIS A 73 18.73 11.47 0.72
N ASP A 74 18.59 12.60 1.43
CA ASP A 74 18.06 12.61 2.80
C ASP A 74 16.59 12.18 2.80
N GLY A 75 15.81 12.62 1.78
CA GLY A 75 14.44 12.17 1.56
C GLY A 75 14.34 10.68 1.23
N MET A 76 15.23 10.17 0.38
CA MET A 76 15.29 8.73 0.09
C MET A 76 15.65 7.91 1.33
N GLN A 77 16.56 8.39 2.18
CA GLN A 77 16.86 7.74 3.46
C GLN A 77 15.65 7.71 4.40
N ALA A 78 14.86 8.80 4.47
CA ALA A 78 13.65 8.82 5.27
C ALA A 78 12.61 7.79 4.78
N VAL A 79 12.44 7.66 3.46
CA VAL A 79 11.60 6.61 2.86
C VAL A 79 12.15 5.22 3.19
N ALA A 80 13.44 5.00 3.02
CA ALA A 80 14.08 3.72 3.30
C ALA A 80 13.91 3.30 4.77
N ALA A 81 14.08 4.24 5.71
CA ALA A 81 13.88 3.97 7.13
C ALA A 81 12.40 3.64 7.48
N GLU A 82 11.44 4.30 6.82
CA GLU A 82 10.02 4.04 7.04
C GLU A 82 9.58 2.68 6.50
N PHE A 83 10.09 2.28 5.32
CA PHE A 83 9.67 1.06 4.62
C PHE A 83 10.63 -0.12 4.79
N GLY A 84 11.81 0.10 5.39
CA GLY A 84 12.84 -0.94 5.54
C GLY A 84 13.54 -1.29 4.22
N PHE A 85 13.72 -0.32 3.30
CA PHE A 85 14.43 -0.56 2.05
C PHE A 85 15.95 -0.56 2.29
N ASP A 86 16.63 -1.56 1.78
CA ASP A 86 18.09 -1.61 1.79
C ASP A 86 18.67 -0.81 0.62
N ILE A 87 18.85 0.50 0.84
CA ILE A 87 19.42 1.40 -0.17
C ILE A 87 20.94 1.28 -0.27
N GLU A 88 21.62 0.73 0.73
CA GLU A 88 23.06 0.50 0.68
C GLU A 88 23.42 -0.59 -0.33
N ALA A 89 22.57 -1.62 -0.46
CA ALA A 89 22.74 -2.66 -1.49
C ALA A 89 22.71 -2.10 -2.92
N LEU A 90 22.13 -0.92 -3.14
CA LEU A 90 22.12 -0.28 -4.46
C LEU A 90 23.50 0.21 -4.90
N ARG A 91 24.44 0.41 -3.97
CA ARG A 91 25.80 0.93 -4.29
C ARG A 91 26.63 -0.01 -5.15
N GLU A 92 26.29 -1.28 -5.18
CA GLU A 92 26.97 -2.27 -6.03
C GLU A 92 26.52 -2.18 -7.49
N ALA A 93 25.34 -1.62 -7.74
CA ALA A 93 24.81 -1.41 -9.09
C ALA A 93 25.47 -0.19 -9.76
N PRO A 94 25.49 -0.16 -11.12
CA PRO A 94 26.02 0.98 -11.87
C PRO A 94 25.32 2.28 -11.46
N THR A 95 26.10 3.22 -10.92
CA THR A 95 25.59 4.45 -10.32
C THR A 95 26.27 5.66 -10.94
N ILE A 96 25.47 6.62 -11.40
CA ILE A 96 25.90 7.89 -11.95
C ILE A 96 25.72 8.97 -10.90
N GLN A 97 26.71 9.83 -10.71
CA GLN A 97 26.61 11.02 -9.88
C GLN A 97 25.67 12.03 -10.54
N GLY A 98 24.59 12.42 -9.83
CA GLY A 98 23.71 13.50 -10.23
C GLY A 98 24.22 14.89 -9.82
N ALA A 99 23.33 15.88 -9.90
CA ALA A 99 23.59 17.21 -9.38
C ALA A 99 23.56 17.20 -7.83
N ALA A 100 24.42 18.02 -7.24
CA ALA A 100 24.52 18.17 -5.78
C ALA A 100 24.68 16.83 -5.03
N LYS A 101 23.63 16.43 -4.28
CA LYS A 101 23.59 15.16 -3.51
C LYS A 101 22.86 14.03 -4.22
N GLY A 102 22.36 14.27 -5.43
CA GLY A 102 21.59 13.28 -6.19
C GLY A 102 22.47 12.22 -6.83
N TYR A 103 21.88 11.06 -7.13
CA TYR A 103 22.53 9.96 -7.86
C TYR A 103 21.50 9.15 -8.60
N ARG A 104 21.92 8.47 -9.67
CA ARG A 104 21.08 7.57 -10.45
C ARG A 104 21.65 6.18 -10.47
N VAL A 105 20.88 5.19 -10.06
CA VAL A 105 21.23 3.78 -10.11
C VAL A 105 20.55 3.13 -11.30
N MET A 106 21.31 2.43 -12.12
CA MET A 106 20.82 1.84 -13.37
C MET A 106 20.72 0.34 -13.29
N PHE A 107 19.64 -0.19 -13.85
CA PHE A 107 19.30 -1.60 -13.83
C PHE A 107 18.83 -2.06 -15.22
N ARG A 108 18.86 -3.38 -15.43
CA ARG A 108 18.21 -4.03 -16.56
C ARG A 108 16.76 -4.38 -16.17
N VAL A 109 15.82 -4.09 -17.04
CA VAL A 109 14.43 -4.53 -16.89
C VAL A 109 14.37 -6.04 -16.98
N PRO A 110 13.80 -6.78 -15.99
CA PRO A 110 13.66 -8.23 -16.06
C PRO A 110 12.84 -8.69 -17.26
N ASP A 111 13.08 -9.91 -17.73
CA ASP A 111 12.35 -10.46 -18.85
C ASP A 111 10.86 -10.64 -18.51
N GLY A 112 9.98 -10.23 -19.43
CA GLY A 112 8.53 -10.30 -19.24
C GLY A 112 7.93 -9.24 -18.30
N VAL A 113 8.75 -8.32 -17.74
CA VAL A 113 8.30 -7.24 -16.87
C VAL A 113 8.17 -5.95 -17.67
N THR A 114 7.07 -5.22 -17.44
CA THR A 114 6.86 -3.86 -17.94
C THR A 114 6.87 -2.89 -16.77
N LEU A 115 7.73 -1.88 -16.85
CA LEU A 115 7.88 -0.85 -15.82
C LEU A 115 7.56 0.52 -16.43
N GLY A 116 6.85 1.37 -15.69
CA GLY A 116 6.49 2.71 -16.09
C GLY A 116 7.34 3.80 -15.43
N TYR A 117 7.01 5.06 -15.74
CA TYR A 117 7.59 6.23 -15.07
C TYR A 117 6.75 6.61 -13.85
N HIS A 118 7.42 6.79 -12.70
CA HIS A 118 6.79 7.31 -11.49
C HIS A 118 7.71 8.31 -10.79
N ALA A 119 7.13 9.27 -10.06
CA ALA A 119 7.89 10.24 -9.28
C ALA A 119 7.29 10.44 -7.88
N LEU A 120 8.13 10.34 -6.86
CA LEU A 120 7.77 10.76 -5.52
C LEU A 120 8.13 12.24 -5.36
N THR A 121 7.12 13.04 -5.06
CA THR A 121 7.32 14.45 -4.74
C THR A 121 6.83 14.77 -3.34
N TRP A 122 7.59 15.60 -2.62
CA TRP A 122 7.20 16.13 -1.31
C TRP A 122 7.02 17.64 -1.35
N PRO A 123 6.24 18.23 -0.42
CA PRO A 123 6.16 19.67 -0.27
C PRO A 123 7.53 20.24 0.13
N LYS A 124 7.86 21.43 -0.34
CA LYS A 124 9.08 22.12 0.12
C LYS A 124 8.98 22.47 1.58
N ARG A 125 10.06 22.32 2.32
CA ARG A 125 10.12 22.65 3.75
C ARG A 125 10.03 24.17 3.93
N GLY A 126 8.94 24.62 4.56
CA GLY A 126 8.73 26.04 4.88
C GLY A 126 8.45 26.96 3.68
N GLY A 127 8.08 26.42 2.51
CA GLY A 127 7.80 27.19 1.31
C GLY A 127 6.67 26.62 0.47
N GLU A 128 6.28 27.40 -0.56
CA GLU A 128 5.30 26.93 -1.54
C GLU A 128 5.95 25.99 -2.58
N GLY A 129 5.13 25.05 -3.10
CA GLY A 129 5.51 24.13 -4.16
C GLY A 129 6.00 22.77 -3.64
N ARG A 130 6.37 21.94 -4.60
CA ARG A 130 6.86 20.57 -4.38
C ARG A 130 8.24 20.40 -4.99
N TYR A 131 8.96 19.39 -4.55
CA TYR A 131 10.22 18.95 -5.16
C TYR A 131 10.22 17.43 -5.29
N THR A 132 11.02 16.92 -6.19
CA THR A 132 11.17 15.48 -6.41
C THR A 132 12.14 14.89 -5.39
N VAL A 133 11.74 13.81 -4.73
CA VAL A 133 12.60 13.01 -3.86
C VAL A 133 13.36 11.99 -4.68
N PHE A 134 12.62 11.21 -5.47
CA PHE A 134 13.18 10.28 -6.45
C PHE A 134 12.22 10.02 -7.60
N GLU A 135 12.76 9.52 -8.69
CA GLU A 135 12.03 9.03 -9.85
C GLU A 135 12.35 7.56 -10.12
N LEU A 136 11.32 6.78 -10.43
CA LEU A 136 11.41 5.46 -11.03
C LEU A 136 11.26 5.62 -12.52
N ARG A 137 12.34 5.37 -13.29
CA ARG A 137 12.42 5.71 -14.69
C ARG A 137 12.52 4.46 -15.55
N ALA A 138 11.52 4.22 -16.38
CA ALA A 138 11.50 3.19 -17.41
C ALA A 138 10.60 3.64 -18.55
N ALA A 139 10.79 3.08 -19.72
CA ALA A 139 9.94 3.35 -20.88
C ALA A 139 8.80 2.32 -20.95
N CYS A 140 7.55 2.78 -21.07
CA CYS A 140 6.38 1.93 -21.28
C CYS A 140 5.34 2.63 -22.19
N ASP A 141 4.51 1.83 -22.85
CA ASP A 141 3.28 2.26 -23.56
C ASP A 141 3.45 3.49 -24.48
N GLY A 142 4.53 3.52 -25.26
CA GLY A 142 4.81 4.63 -26.18
C GLY A 142 5.46 5.85 -25.52
N GLN A 143 5.57 5.89 -24.19
CA GLN A 143 6.35 6.90 -23.48
C GLN A 143 7.83 6.53 -23.52
N GLN A 144 8.62 7.39 -24.16
CA GLN A 144 10.06 7.20 -24.27
C GLN A 144 10.77 7.93 -23.15
N GLN A 145 11.72 7.22 -22.51
CA GLN A 145 12.59 7.77 -21.48
C GLN A 145 14.04 7.57 -21.89
N GLN A 146 14.87 8.56 -21.57
CA GLN A 146 16.31 8.46 -21.75
C GLN A 146 17.03 8.97 -20.50
N ASP A 147 18.21 8.44 -20.24
CA ASP A 147 19.06 8.85 -19.16
C ASP A 147 20.43 9.30 -19.68
N VAL A 148 20.89 10.45 -19.16
CA VAL A 148 22.19 11.02 -19.56
C VAL A 148 23.31 10.17 -18.97
N LEU A 149 24.26 9.76 -19.83
CA LEU A 149 25.41 8.95 -19.48
C LEU A 149 26.69 9.79 -19.38
N PRO A 150 27.68 9.41 -18.53
CA PRO A 150 29.03 9.96 -18.59
C PRO A 150 29.66 9.73 -19.97
N PRO A 151 30.49 10.65 -20.48
CA PRO A 151 31.05 11.82 -19.82
C PRO A 151 30.31 13.13 -20.12
N SER A 152 29.01 13.06 -20.41
CA SER A 152 28.16 14.20 -20.71
C SER A 152 28.31 15.33 -19.69
N ILE A 153 28.06 16.57 -20.12
CA ILE A 153 28.16 17.75 -19.27
C ILE A 153 26.78 18.13 -18.74
N HIS A 154 26.68 18.28 -17.42
CA HIS A 154 25.45 18.70 -16.76
C HIS A 154 25.11 20.15 -17.10
N PRO A 155 23.88 20.47 -17.57
CA PRO A 155 23.52 21.80 -18.04
C PRO A 155 23.70 22.90 -16.99
N ASP A 156 23.25 22.66 -15.77
CA ASP A 156 23.19 23.68 -14.72
C ASP A 156 24.54 23.86 -14.01
N THR A 157 25.32 22.79 -13.85
CA THR A 157 26.59 22.84 -13.10
C THR A 157 27.82 22.99 -13.99
N GLY A 158 27.71 22.68 -15.28
CA GLY A 158 28.82 22.65 -16.22
C GLY A 158 29.86 21.53 -15.92
N ARG A 159 29.58 20.64 -14.97
CA ARG A 159 30.45 19.53 -14.59
C ARG A 159 30.08 18.27 -15.37
N PRO A 160 31.06 17.37 -15.63
CA PRO A 160 30.76 16.09 -16.25
C PRO A 160 29.98 15.19 -15.31
N TYR A 161 29.06 14.41 -15.89
CA TYR A 161 28.52 13.23 -15.21
C TYR A 161 29.63 12.21 -15.01
N LEU A 162 29.65 11.57 -13.86
CA LEU A 162 30.66 10.58 -13.49
C LEU A 162 29.99 9.28 -13.05
N TRP A 163 30.61 8.16 -13.40
CA TRP A 163 30.29 6.89 -12.79
C TRP A 163 30.86 6.84 -11.38
N LEU A 164 30.01 6.73 -10.36
CA LEU A 164 30.42 6.36 -8.99
C LEU A 164 30.73 4.86 -8.94
N THR A 165 29.83 4.05 -9.47
CA THR A 165 30.04 2.62 -9.71
C THR A 165 29.88 2.37 -11.20
N ARG A 166 30.93 1.88 -11.86
CA ARG A 166 30.90 1.60 -13.30
C ARG A 166 30.18 0.29 -13.59
N PRO A 167 29.45 0.17 -14.72
CA PRO A 167 28.93 -1.12 -15.13
C PRO A 167 30.09 -2.09 -15.38
N ASN A 168 29.96 -3.29 -14.80
CA ASN A 168 30.92 -4.39 -14.97
C ASN A 168 30.23 -5.56 -15.70
N GLY A 169 30.30 -5.54 -17.03
CA GLY A 169 29.61 -6.53 -17.87
C GLY A 169 28.13 -6.17 -18.10
N LYS A 170 27.21 -6.84 -17.42
CA LYS A 170 25.76 -6.59 -17.57
C LYS A 170 25.24 -5.69 -16.46
N PHE A 171 24.20 -4.90 -16.76
CA PHE A 171 23.45 -4.22 -15.72
C PHE A 171 22.67 -5.27 -14.90
N PRO A 172 22.72 -5.21 -13.56
CA PRO A 172 21.92 -6.10 -12.71
C PRO A 172 20.43 -5.79 -12.85
N GLU A 173 19.58 -6.72 -12.43
CA GLU A 173 18.15 -6.44 -12.25
C GLU A 173 17.92 -5.63 -10.96
N PRO A 174 16.82 -4.85 -10.89
CA PRO A 174 16.46 -4.17 -9.65
C PRO A 174 16.28 -5.17 -8.51
N PRO A 175 16.66 -4.83 -7.28
CA PRO A 175 16.40 -5.68 -6.13
C PRO A 175 14.88 -5.91 -5.93
N PRO A 176 14.48 -7.03 -5.31
CA PRO A 176 13.06 -7.39 -5.18
C PRO A 176 12.18 -6.29 -4.57
N TRP A 177 12.67 -5.57 -3.57
CA TRP A 177 11.92 -4.48 -2.96
C TRP A 177 11.67 -3.32 -3.93
N LEU A 178 12.63 -3.01 -4.82
CA LEU A 178 12.49 -1.93 -5.81
C LEU A 178 11.49 -2.31 -6.92
N LEU A 179 11.53 -3.57 -7.38
CA LEU A 179 10.53 -4.09 -8.32
C LEU A 179 9.12 -4.07 -7.70
N ALA A 180 9.02 -4.47 -6.43
CA ALA A 180 7.76 -4.45 -5.71
C ALA A 180 7.22 -3.02 -5.50
N LEU A 181 8.10 -2.05 -5.19
CA LEU A 181 7.75 -0.64 -5.13
C LEU A 181 7.19 -0.14 -6.47
N TRP A 182 7.83 -0.52 -7.57
CA TRP A 182 7.40 -0.16 -8.92
C TRP A 182 6.02 -0.75 -9.27
N ALA A 183 5.85 -2.05 -9.05
CA ALA A 183 4.61 -2.77 -9.37
C ALA A 183 3.41 -2.30 -8.54
N ASN A 184 3.63 -1.82 -7.31
CA ASN A 184 2.58 -1.40 -6.39
C ASN A 184 2.53 0.12 -6.18
N TRP A 185 3.06 0.89 -7.14
CA TRP A 185 3.23 2.34 -7.00
C TRP A 185 1.96 3.08 -6.57
N GLU A 186 0.83 2.84 -7.23
CA GLU A 186 -0.41 3.57 -6.94
C GLU A 186 -0.92 3.31 -5.52
N ALA A 187 -0.80 2.08 -5.03
CA ALA A 187 -1.17 1.71 -3.66
C ALA A 187 -0.20 2.29 -2.60
N LEU A 188 1.08 2.40 -2.93
CA LEU A 188 2.12 2.86 -2.01
C LEU A 188 2.33 4.38 -2.02
N LYS A 189 2.01 5.05 -3.12
CA LYS A 189 2.22 6.49 -3.31
C LYS A 189 1.66 7.37 -2.17
N PRO A 190 0.41 7.16 -1.67
CA PRO A 190 -0.08 7.93 -0.53
C PRO A 190 0.76 7.76 0.74
N GLN A 191 1.26 6.54 0.98
CA GLN A 191 2.08 6.21 2.12
C GLN A 191 3.49 6.81 2.00
N LEU A 192 4.07 6.75 0.80
CA LEU A 192 5.34 7.40 0.48
C LEU A 192 5.25 8.93 0.65
N GLN A 193 4.12 9.52 0.28
CA GLN A 193 3.87 10.95 0.52
C GLN A 193 3.75 11.28 2.01
N ALA A 194 3.11 10.41 2.79
CA ALA A 194 2.97 10.56 4.23
C ALA A 194 4.28 10.34 5.00
N ALA A 195 5.27 9.67 4.40
CA ALA A 195 6.61 9.50 4.98
C ALA A 195 7.44 10.78 5.00
N CYS A 196 6.96 11.87 4.40
CA CYS A 196 7.63 13.18 4.45
C CYS A 196 7.79 13.66 5.91
N PRO A 197 9.03 13.88 6.41
CA PRO A 197 9.25 14.16 7.83
C PRO A 197 8.62 15.48 8.34
N TRP A 198 8.31 16.41 7.44
CA TRP A 198 7.71 17.71 7.75
C TRP A 198 6.32 17.92 7.14
N ALA A 199 5.76 16.93 6.44
CA ALA A 199 4.36 16.98 6.12
C ALA A 199 3.61 17.05 7.44
N THR A 200 2.77 18.07 7.61
CA THR A 200 1.80 18.05 8.70
C THR A 200 1.13 16.67 8.63
N LYS A 201 1.30 15.87 9.68
CA LYS A 201 0.61 14.60 9.78
C LYS A 201 -0.86 14.92 9.53
N ARG A 202 -1.33 14.60 8.32
CA ARG A 202 -2.76 14.58 8.07
C ARG A 202 -3.24 13.62 9.13
N GLU A 203 -4.04 14.09 10.06
CA GLU A 203 -4.63 13.20 11.04
C GLU A 203 -5.21 12.05 10.22
N VAL A 204 -4.57 10.89 10.33
CA VAL A 204 -5.22 9.65 9.93
C VAL A 204 -6.55 9.72 10.65
N PRO A 205 -7.70 9.62 9.96
CA PRO A 205 -8.98 9.73 10.64
C PRO A 205 -8.87 8.89 11.90
N ARG A 206 -8.92 9.54 13.07
CA ARG A 206 -8.97 8.82 14.34
C ARG A 206 -10.10 7.84 14.14
N ALA A 207 -9.81 6.54 14.25
CA ALA A 207 -10.86 5.56 14.31
C ALA A 207 -11.91 6.12 15.27
N PRO A 208 -13.20 6.13 14.88
CA PRO A 208 -14.23 6.66 15.75
C PRO A 208 -14.00 6.08 17.14
N PRO A 209 -14.07 6.90 18.21
CA PRO A 209 -13.84 6.42 19.55
C PRO A 209 -14.71 5.20 19.73
N ALA A 210 -14.09 4.06 20.09
CA ALA A 210 -14.83 2.82 20.35
C ALA A 210 -15.97 3.19 21.28
N VAL A 211 -17.20 2.98 20.83
CA VAL A 211 -18.40 3.23 21.63
C VAL A 211 -18.21 2.39 22.88
N ARG A 212 -17.86 3.05 23.99
CA ARG A 212 -17.74 2.40 25.29
C ARG A 212 -19.14 1.95 25.67
N SER A 213 -19.45 0.69 25.39
CA SER A 213 -20.64 0.08 25.95
C SER A 213 -20.49 0.11 27.47
N ARG A 214 -21.38 0.82 28.13
CA ARG A 214 -21.45 0.98 29.57
C ARG A 214 -21.98 -0.28 30.26
N ALA A 215 -21.32 -1.44 30.08
CA ALA A 215 -21.60 -2.63 30.90
C ALA A 215 -20.45 -3.60 30.73
N GLY A 216 -19.52 -3.65 31.68
CA GLY A 216 -18.46 -4.65 31.82
C GLY A 216 -17.52 -4.77 30.62
N ALA A 217 -16.21 -4.71 30.84
CA ALA A 217 -15.23 -4.89 29.77
C ALA A 217 -15.53 -6.21 29.02
N SER A 218 -15.65 -6.15 27.69
CA SER A 218 -15.85 -7.37 26.90
C SER A 218 -14.59 -8.23 26.97
N VAL A 219 -14.72 -9.54 26.77
CA VAL A 219 -13.55 -10.45 26.69
C VAL A 219 -12.55 -9.95 25.63
N ILE A 220 -13.03 -9.39 24.54
CA ILE A 220 -12.20 -8.83 23.46
C ILE A 220 -11.42 -7.60 23.94
N ASP A 221 -12.09 -6.67 24.63
CA ASP A 221 -11.44 -5.45 25.12
C ASP A 221 -10.37 -5.79 26.17
N GLU A 222 -10.68 -6.71 27.09
CA GLU A 222 -9.73 -7.18 28.10
C GLU A 222 -8.54 -7.91 27.47
N PHE A 223 -8.79 -8.72 26.44
CA PHE A 223 -7.73 -9.38 25.67
C PHE A 223 -6.81 -8.36 25.01
N ASN A 224 -7.37 -7.37 24.32
CA ASN A 224 -6.61 -6.33 23.65
C ASN A 224 -5.82 -5.43 24.62
N GLN A 225 -6.31 -5.24 25.85
CA GLN A 225 -5.57 -4.50 26.88
C GLN A 225 -4.38 -5.30 27.45
N ARG A 226 -4.51 -6.64 27.54
CA ARG A 226 -3.46 -7.51 28.11
C ARG A 226 -2.39 -7.90 27.09
N HIS A 227 -2.63 -7.75 25.81
CA HIS A 227 -1.73 -8.20 24.75
C HIS A 227 -1.25 -7.01 23.91
N ASP A 228 0.06 -6.93 23.72
CA ASP A 228 0.70 -5.91 22.87
C ASP A 228 0.62 -6.32 21.39
N ILE A 229 0.23 -5.38 20.52
CA ILE A 229 0.07 -5.63 19.08
C ILE A 229 1.39 -6.01 18.41
N ARG A 230 2.53 -5.48 18.86
CA ARG A 230 3.85 -5.76 18.27
C ARG A 230 4.26 -7.19 18.59
N ALA A 231 4.05 -7.61 19.85
CA ALA A 231 4.31 -8.97 20.28
C ALA A 231 3.40 -9.99 19.58
N ALA A 232 2.12 -9.64 19.39
CA ALA A 232 1.16 -10.45 18.65
C ALA A 232 1.56 -10.60 17.18
N LEU A 233 1.94 -9.52 16.51
CA LEU A 233 2.40 -9.56 15.11
C LEU A 233 3.61 -10.50 14.97
N VAL A 234 4.64 -10.35 15.81
CA VAL A 234 5.84 -11.22 15.75
C VAL A 234 5.48 -12.68 16.02
N ARG A 235 4.60 -12.95 16.98
CA ARG A 235 4.12 -14.32 17.29
C ARG A 235 3.51 -15.00 16.07
N TYR A 236 2.79 -14.27 15.23
CA TYR A 236 2.10 -14.82 14.06
C TYR A 236 2.90 -14.62 12.74
N GLY A 237 4.21 -14.42 12.84
CA GLY A 237 5.13 -14.46 11.70
C GLY A 237 5.29 -13.15 10.95
N TYR A 238 4.74 -12.04 11.45
CA TYR A 238 5.02 -10.73 10.87
C TYR A 238 6.42 -10.27 11.28
N THR A 239 7.21 -9.85 10.31
CA THR A 239 8.59 -9.46 10.54
C THR A 239 8.74 -7.94 10.63
N PRO A 240 9.39 -7.39 11.67
CA PRO A 240 9.69 -5.96 11.75
C PRO A 240 10.54 -5.50 10.57
N SER A 241 10.18 -4.36 9.97
CA SER A 241 10.89 -3.73 8.87
C SER A 241 10.77 -2.21 8.97
N GLY A 242 11.82 -1.55 9.45
CA GLY A 242 11.79 -0.13 9.79
C GLY A 242 10.74 0.18 10.86
N ARG A 243 9.83 1.10 10.57
CA ARG A 243 8.70 1.44 11.44
C ARG A 243 7.43 0.62 11.18
N ARG A 244 7.50 -0.33 10.24
CA ARG A 244 6.38 -1.15 9.79
C ARG A 244 6.66 -2.63 10.03
N TYR A 245 5.71 -3.46 9.63
CA TYR A 245 5.86 -4.91 9.64
C TYR A 245 5.56 -5.47 8.25
N LEU A 246 6.30 -6.51 7.90
CA LEU A 246 6.06 -7.33 6.72
C LEU A 246 5.10 -8.46 7.09
N SER A 247 4.00 -8.60 6.37
CA SER A 247 3.07 -9.71 6.53
C SER A 247 3.70 -11.02 6.02
N PRO A 248 3.50 -12.16 6.71
CA PRO A 248 3.92 -13.47 6.21
C PRO A 248 3.20 -13.87 4.90
N HIS A 249 2.08 -13.21 4.59
CA HIS A 249 1.30 -13.41 3.35
C HIS A 249 1.68 -12.44 2.24
N SER A 250 2.69 -11.58 2.44
CA SER A 250 3.09 -10.59 1.46
C SER A 250 3.85 -11.24 0.30
N HIS A 251 3.24 -11.27 -0.87
CA HIS A 251 3.91 -11.70 -2.11
C HIS A 251 4.89 -10.65 -2.65
N THR A 252 4.75 -9.41 -2.22
CA THR A 252 5.58 -8.28 -2.69
C THR A 252 6.82 -8.06 -1.85
N HIS A 253 6.94 -8.72 -0.69
CA HIS A 253 7.99 -8.50 0.29
C HIS A 253 8.15 -7.03 0.74
N LEU A 254 7.05 -6.25 0.65
CA LEU A 254 7.01 -4.88 1.17
C LEU A 254 6.34 -4.83 2.54
N ALA A 255 6.88 -3.99 3.42
CA ALA A 255 6.34 -3.78 4.76
C ALA A 255 5.04 -2.95 4.69
N GLY A 256 3.91 -3.62 4.61
CA GLY A 256 2.58 -3.03 4.45
C GLY A 256 1.72 -3.02 5.72
N VAL A 257 2.30 -3.22 6.91
CA VAL A 257 1.56 -3.16 8.18
C VAL A 257 2.00 -1.95 8.98
N THR A 258 1.09 -1.01 9.20
CA THR A 258 1.34 0.24 9.94
C THR A 258 0.74 0.15 11.34
N LEU A 259 1.51 0.50 12.37
CA LEU A 259 1.05 0.52 13.76
C LEU A 259 0.38 1.83 14.11
N PHE A 260 -0.64 1.78 14.98
CA PHE A 260 -1.25 2.92 15.63
C PHE A 260 -0.83 2.99 17.12
N ASP A 261 -0.96 4.16 17.74
CA ASP A 261 -0.62 4.37 19.15
C ASP A 261 -1.63 3.73 20.12
N ASP A 262 -2.77 3.26 19.62
CA ASP A 262 -3.88 2.67 20.37
C ASP A 262 -3.87 1.13 20.39
N ASN A 263 -2.70 0.52 20.26
CA ASN A 263 -2.51 -0.93 20.26
C ASN A 263 -3.21 -1.68 19.11
N ARG A 264 -3.35 -1.01 17.95
CA ARG A 264 -3.90 -1.58 16.71
C ARG A 264 -2.94 -1.38 15.55
N CYS A 265 -3.18 -2.09 14.46
CA CYS A 265 -2.44 -1.91 13.22
C CYS A 265 -3.38 -1.84 12.01
N TRP A 266 -2.85 -1.35 10.89
CA TRP A 266 -3.52 -1.35 9.59
C TRP A 266 -2.72 -2.21 8.63
N ILE A 267 -3.35 -3.21 8.05
CA ILE A 267 -2.75 -4.17 7.11
C ILE A 267 -3.20 -3.81 5.69
N HIS A 268 -2.24 -3.42 4.85
CA HIS A 268 -2.50 -2.96 3.49
C HIS A 268 -2.48 -4.07 2.43
N HIS A 269 -1.99 -5.26 2.76
CA HIS A 269 -1.86 -6.36 1.82
C HIS A 269 -3.17 -7.10 1.60
N ALA A 270 -3.69 -7.09 0.35
CA ALA A 270 -4.89 -7.84 -0.02
C ALA A 270 -4.73 -9.37 0.13
N SER A 271 -3.51 -9.89 0.08
CA SER A 271 -3.21 -11.32 0.32
C SER A 271 -3.24 -11.71 1.80
N ASP A 272 -3.29 -10.75 2.70
CA ASP A 272 -3.36 -11.01 4.15
C ASP A 272 -4.81 -11.28 4.56
N PRO A 273 -5.11 -12.38 5.30
CA PRO A 273 -6.48 -12.70 5.71
C PRO A 273 -7.11 -11.65 6.62
N LEU A 274 -6.30 -10.74 7.19
CA LEU A 274 -6.74 -9.62 8.02
C LEU A 274 -6.57 -8.27 7.31
N CYS A 275 -6.69 -8.24 5.97
CA CYS A 275 -6.55 -7.02 5.19
C CYS A 275 -7.49 -5.92 5.68
N SER A 276 -6.93 -4.82 6.18
CA SER A 276 -7.69 -3.68 6.70
C SER A 276 -8.35 -2.87 5.57
N VAL A 277 -7.80 -2.92 4.36
CA VAL A 277 -8.37 -2.22 3.19
C VAL A 277 -9.70 -2.84 2.78
N GLU A 278 -9.80 -4.19 2.84
CA GLU A 278 -11.02 -4.91 2.50
C GLU A 278 -12.07 -4.87 3.62
N SER A 279 -11.60 -4.98 4.88
CA SER A 279 -12.50 -4.98 6.04
C SER A 279 -12.95 -3.58 6.50
N GLY A 280 -12.29 -2.52 6.01
CA GLY A 280 -12.54 -1.13 6.43
C GLY A 280 -12.15 -0.80 7.87
N ARG A 281 -11.50 -1.72 8.61
CA ARG A 281 -11.20 -1.56 10.04
C ARG A 281 -9.77 -1.92 10.42
N PRO A 282 -9.19 -1.27 11.46
CA PRO A 282 -7.91 -1.67 12.01
C PRO A 282 -7.99 -3.01 12.74
N VAL A 283 -6.85 -3.69 12.82
CA VAL A 283 -6.64 -5.01 13.42
C VAL A 283 -6.04 -4.85 14.81
N GLY A 284 -6.65 -5.47 15.81
CA GLY A 284 -6.13 -5.56 17.18
C GLY A 284 -5.49 -6.91 17.50
N PRO A 285 -4.88 -7.07 18.70
CA PRO A 285 -4.32 -8.34 19.14
C PRO A 285 -5.31 -9.50 19.11
N PHE A 286 -6.58 -9.24 19.44
CA PHE A 286 -7.62 -10.27 19.42
C PHE A 286 -7.97 -10.73 17.99
N ASP A 287 -7.93 -9.84 17.01
CA ASP A 287 -8.19 -10.23 15.62
C ASP A 287 -7.13 -11.18 15.09
N LEU A 288 -5.84 -10.92 15.41
CA LEU A 288 -4.73 -11.82 15.12
C LEU A 288 -4.91 -13.19 15.81
N TYR A 289 -5.21 -13.18 17.10
CA TYR A 289 -5.47 -14.40 17.86
C TYR A 289 -6.63 -15.21 17.28
N CYS A 290 -7.75 -14.56 16.96
CA CYS A 290 -8.93 -15.16 16.35
C CYS A 290 -8.59 -15.81 15.01
N GLN A 291 -7.86 -15.10 14.16
CA GLN A 291 -7.50 -15.60 12.82
C GLN A 291 -6.56 -16.79 12.87
N TYR A 292 -5.46 -16.67 13.64
CA TYR A 292 -4.37 -17.65 13.59
C TYR A 292 -4.55 -18.85 14.55
N GLU A 293 -5.26 -18.68 15.66
CA GLU A 293 -5.49 -19.77 16.62
C GLU A 293 -6.87 -20.44 16.45
N HIS A 294 -7.82 -19.72 15.83
CA HIS A 294 -9.21 -20.17 15.72
C HIS A 294 -9.78 -20.09 14.29
N ALA A 295 -8.93 -19.92 13.27
CA ALA A 295 -9.33 -19.83 11.85
C ALA A 295 -10.50 -18.83 11.59
N GLY A 296 -10.54 -17.71 12.35
CA GLY A 296 -11.58 -16.70 12.25
C GLY A 296 -12.87 -17.01 13.02
N ASP A 297 -12.98 -18.13 13.74
CA ASP A 297 -14.15 -18.41 14.60
C ASP A 297 -14.12 -17.53 15.87
N VAL A 298 -14.79 -16.38 15.77
CA VAL A 298 -14.90 -15.40 16.88
C VAL A 298 -15.51 -16.03 18.15
N LYS A 299 -16.47 -16.95 18.01
CA LYS A 299 -17.13 -17.56 19.19
C LYS A 299 -16.19 -18.51 19.93
N ALA A 300 -15.43 -19.29 19.19
CA ALA A 300 -14.39 -20.16 19.76
C ALA A 300 -13.28 -19.33 20.41
N ALA A 301 -12.79 -18.29 19.70
CA ALA A 301 -11.76 -17.38 20.21
C ALA A 301 -12.17 -16.65 21.50
N VAL A 302 -13.39 -16.09 21.56
CA VAL A 302 -13.91 -15.41 22.77
C VAL A 302 -14.02 -16.39 23.94
N ARG A 303 -14.46 -17.62 23.70
CA ARG A 303 -14.55 -18.66 24.76
C ARG A 303 -13.16 -18.98 25.29
N ALA A 304 -12.23 -19.31 24.42
CA ALA A 304 -10.87 -19.69 24.80
C ALA A 304 -10.14 -18.52 25.50
N ALA A 305 -10.25 -17.31 24.99
CA ALA A 305 -9.69 -16.12 25.62
C ALA A 305 -10.29 -15.85 27.01
N GLY A 306 -11.63 -15.98 27.15
CA GLY A 306 -12.31 -15.82 28.43
C GLY A 306 -11.87 -16.85 29.48
N GLU A 307 -11.71 -18.10 29.06
CA GLU A 307 -11.20 -19.20 29.93
C GLU A 307 -9.74 -18.95 30.34
N ALA A 308 -8.88 -18.59 29.39
CA ALA A 308 -7.46 -18.31 29.65
C ALA A 308 -7.24 -17.10 30.57
N MET A 309 -8.10 -16.07 30.46
CA MET A 309 -8.02 -14.87 31.31
C MET A 309 -8.76 -15.02 32.65
N GLY A 310 -9.42 -16.13 32.93
CA GLY A 310 -10.22 -16.35 34.14
C GLY A 310 -11.45 -15.46 34.25
N LEU A 311 -11.96 -14.94 33.10
CA LEU A 311 -13.15 -14.12 33.08
C LEU A 311 -14.39 -15.03 33.23
N ALA A 312 -15.21 -14.77 34.25
CA ALA A 312 -16.47 -15.46 34.40
C ALA A 312 -17.33 -15.31 33.18
N ARG A 313 -17.85 -16.39 32.64
CA ARG A 313 -18.88 -16.34 31.63
C ARG A 313 -20.01 -15.43 32.15
N PRO A 314 -20.46 -14.41 31.37
CA PRO A 314 -21.70 -13.78 31.73
C PRO A 314 -22.73 -14.92 31.84
N GLN A 315 -23.29 -15.08 33.04
CA GLN A 315 -24.41 -16.03 33.22
C GLN A 315 -25.43 -15.63 32.17
N ARG A 316 -25.60 -16.50 31.18
CA ARG A 316 -26.76 -16.38 30.31
C ARG A 316 -27.93 -16.29 31.25
N ALA A 317 -28.62 -15.16 31.30
CA ALA A 317 -29.93 -15.10 31.91
C ALA A 317 -30.66 -16.35 31.49
N ARG A 318 -31.05 -17.19 32.49
CA ARG A 318 -31.80 -18.40 32.21
C ARG A 318 -32.90 -18.00 31.24
N ARG A 319 -32.85 -18.54 30.02
CA ARG A 319 -33.98 -18.43 29.14
C ARG A 319 -35.21 -18.78 29.98
N PRO A 320 -36.24 -17.98 30.02
CA PRO A 320 -37.49 -18.37 30.68
C PRO A 320 -37.81 -19.77 30.21
N VAL A 321 -38.13 -20.66 31.15
CA VAL A 321 -38.58 -22.00 30.81
C VAL A 321 -39.79 -21.79 29.93
N PRO A 322 -39.84 -22.35 28.70
CA PRO A 322 -41.00 -22.20 27.85
C PRO A 322 -42.21 -22.70 28.67
N PRO A 323 -43.38 -22.04 28.57
CA PRO A 323 -44.58 -22.50 29.21
C PRO A 323 -44.83 -23.95 28.81
N PRO A 324 -45.43 -24.80 29.69
CA PRO A 324 -45.73 -26.17 29.35
C PRO A 324 -46.57 -26.20 28.06
N ALA A 325 -46.17 -27.07 27.13
CA ALA A 325 -46.95 -27.34 25.94
C ALA A 325 -48.28 -27.95 26.35
N ASP A 326 -49.38 -27.67 25.66
CA ASP A 326 -50.62 -28.36 25.83
C ASP A 326 -50.50 -29.85 25.46
N GLU A 327 -51.54 -30.61 25.71
CA GLU A 327 -51.55 -32.08 25.48
C GLU A 327 -51.32 -32.46 24.00
N HIS A 328 -51.27 -31.46 23.07
CA HIS A 328 -51.04 -31.63 21.62
C HIS A 328 -49.69 -31.09 21.15
N GLY A 329 -48.83 -30.57 22.06
CA GLY A 329 -47.49 -30.08 21.71
C GLY A 329 -47.48 -28.69 21.02
N GLU A 330 -48.59 -27.96 21.04
CA GLU A 330 -48.66 -26.59 20.55
C GLU A 330 -48.19 -25.58 21.62
N ILE A 331 -47.29 -24.66 21.24
CA ILE A 331 -46.86 -23.56 22.11
C ILE A 331 -47.99 -22.53 22.15
N VAL A 332 -48.72 -22.43 23.27
CA VAL A 332 -49.68 -21.34 23.50
C VAL A 332 -48.92 -20.07 23.74
N LEU A 333 -48.92 -19.16 22.79
CA LEU A 333 -48.43 -17.79 22.95
C LEU A 333 -49.41 -17.04 23.87
N THR A 334 -49.03 -16.88 25.12
CA THR A 334 -49.71 -15.97 26.05
C THR A 334 -49.54 -14.53 25.60
N ASP A 335 -50.50 -13.66 25.97
CA ASP A 335 -50.66 -12.28 25.59
C ASP A 335 -49.37 -11.47 25.39
N PRO A 336 -49.35 -10.52 24.43
CA PRO A 336 -48.17 -9.73 24.11
C PRO A 336 -47.62 -9.02 25.36
N VAL A 337 -46.33 -9.06 25.54
CA VAL A 337 -45.65 -8.31 26.60
C VAL A 337 -46.02 -6.84 26.45
N PRO A 338 -46.53 -6.17 27.51
CA PRO A 338 -46.90 -4.76 27.40
C PRO A 338 -45.79 -3.90 26.85
N GLY A 339 -46.04 -3.20 25.75
CA GLY A 339 -45.07 -2.30 25.10
C GLY A 339 -44.42 -2.81 23.80
N PHE A 340 -44.70 -4.05 23.38
CA PHE A 340 -44.24 -4.55 22.07
C PHE A 340 -45.38 -4.56 21.05
N ALA A 341 -45.14 -3.99 19.88
CA ALA A 341 -46.04 -4.06 18.74
C ALA A 341 -46.19 -5.51 18.27
N THR A 342 -47.41 -5.94 18.02
CA THR A 342 -47.67 -7.26 17.42
C THR A 342 -47.33 -7.25 15.93
N TRP A 343 -47.13 -8.44 15.36
CA TRP A 343 -46.85 -8.56 13.92
C TRP A 343 -47.95 -7.98 13.03
N ASP A 344 -49.19 -8.08 13.47
CA ASP A 344 -50.37 -7.50 12.78
C ASP A 344 -50.36 -5.96 12.83
N GLU A 345 -49.97 -5.38 13.94
CA GLU A 345 -49.83 -3.92 14.09
C GLU A 345 -48.71 -3.34 13.21
N LEU A 346 -47.68 -4.12 12.94
CA LEU A 346 -46.62 -3.77 12.01
C LEU A 346 -47.05 -4.01 10.54
N GLY A 347 -48.18 -4.69 10.30
CA GLY A 347 -48.71 -4.98 8.96
C GLY A 347 -47.78 -5.88 8.14
N LEU A 348 -47.15 -6.86 8.79
CA LEU A 348 -46.25 -7.83 8.12
C LEU A 348 -47.07 -8.95 7.47
N ASP A 349 -46.59 -9.49 6.36
CA ASP A 349 -47.15 -10.68 5.74
C ASP A 349 -46.81 -11.90 6.59
N LEU A 350 -47.84 -12.61 7.02
CA LEU A 350 -47.73 -13.76 7.91
C LEU A 350 -47.99 -15.07 7.15
N ASP A 351 -47.30 -16.12 7.57
CA ASP A 351 -47.59 -17.48 7.12
C ASP A 351 -48.88 -18.01 7.73
N GLY A 352 -49.36 -19.18 7.27
CA GLY A 352 -50.60 -19.82 7.80
C GLY A 352 -50.55 -20.19 9.30
N ARG A 353 -49.42 -19.90 9.99
CA ARG A 353 -49.20 -20.09 11.43
C ARG A 353 -48.98 -18.76 12.16
N GLY A 354 -49.25 -17.63 11.52
CA GLY A 354 -49.09 -16.30 12.12
C GLY A 354 -47.65 -15.83 12.29
N ARG A 355 -46.68 -16.37 11.54
CA ARG A 355 -45.26 -15.96 11.59
C ARG A 355 -44.92 -15.09 10.38
N PRO A 356 -44.12 -14.03 10.56
CA PRO A 356 -43.71 -13.20 9.45
C PRO A 356 -42.90 -13.98 8.40
N HIS A 357 -43.26 -13.83 7.13
CA HIS A 357 -42.40 -14.33 6.05
C HIS A 357 -41.04 -13.66 6.07
N GLN A 358 -39.97 -14.45 5.91
CA GLN A 358 -38.59 -13.92 5.82
C GLN A 358 -38.36 -13.37 4.42
N ASN A 359 -38.80 -12.13 4.17
CA ASN A 359 -38.60 -11.41 2.93
C ASN A 359 -38.22 -9.95 3.20
N LEU A 360 -37.67 -9.28 2.17
CA LEU A 360 -37.21 -7.90 2.27
C LEU A 360 -38.34 -6.93 2.62
N ASP A 361 -39.55 -7.16 2.09
CA ASP A 361 -40.72 -6.30 2.29
C ASP A 361 -41.12 -6.27 3.78
N ASN A 362 -41.19 -7.43 4.42
CA ASN A 362 -41.42 -7.53 5.86
C ASN A 362 -40.29 -6.90 6.70
N ALA A 363 -39.05 -7.04 6.27
CA ALA A 363 -37.92 -6.40 6.95
C ALA A 363 -38.02 -4.87 6.89
N VAL A 364 -38.31 -4.31 5.72
CA VAL A 364 -38.54 -2.86 5.54
C VAL A 364 -39.70 -2.36 6.39
N ARG A 365 -40.87 -3.04 6.34
CA ARG A 365 -42.04 -2.66 7.15
C ARG A 365 -41.74 -2.71 8.65
N ALA A 366 -41.00 -3.70 9.11
CA ALA A 366 -40.60 -3.79 10.51
C ALA A 366 -39.71 -2.59 10.94
N ILE A 367 -38.74 -2.21 10.12
CA ILE A 367 -37.87 -1.06 10.37
C ILE A 367 -38.64 0.25 10.37
N GLU A 368 -39.56 0.45 9.41
CA GLU A 368 -40.35 1.67 9.29
C GLU A 368 -41.39 1.86 10.38
N ARG A 369 -41.94 0.78 10.89
CA ARG A 369 -43.13 0.82 11.76
C ARG A 369 -42.89 0.48 13.19
N HIS A 370 -41.77 -0.23 13.52
CA HIS A 370 -41.49 -0.60 14.90
C HIS A 370 -41.17 0.65 15.76
N PRO A 371 -41.90 0.88 16.89
CA PRO A 371 -41.77 2.12 17.66
C PRO A 371 -40.38 2.42 18.16
N GLU A 372 -39.56 1.41 18.45
CA GLU A 372 -38.20 1.55 18.96
C GLU A 372 -37.15 1.71 17.89
N ILE A 373 -37.43 1.36 16.63
CA ILE A 373 -36.45 1.37 15.52
C ILE A 373 -36.77 2.51 14.56
N ARG A 374 -38.02 2.92 14.47
CA ARG A 374 -38.46 3.97 13.55
C ARG A 374 -37.67 5.27 13.76
N GLY A 375 -37.00 5.72 12.71
CA GLY A 375 -36.19 6.94 12.71
C GLY A 375 -34.82 6.80 13.33
N ARG A 376 -34.43 5.58 13.75
CA ARG A 376 -33.07 5.28 14.24
C ARG A 376 -32.21 4.54 13.22
N ILE A 377 -32.83 4.09 12.12
CA ILE A 377 -32.14 3.44 11.02
C ILE A 377 -32.49 4.19 9.75
N TRP A 378 -31.52 4.64 9.00
CA TRP A 378 -31.70 5.29 7.71
C TRP A 378 -30.58 4.90 6.76
N TYR A 379 -30.83 5.05 5.46
CA TYR A 379 -29.82 4.89 4.44
C TYR A 379 -29.13 6.24 4.23
N ASP A 380 -27.81 6.24 4.32
CA ASP A 380 -26.99 7.41 4.03
C ASP A 380 -26.46 7.30 2.59
N GLU A 381 -27.03 8.06 1.68
CA GLU A 381 -26.64 8.09 0.26
C GLU A 381 -25.20 8.54 0.05
N PHE A 382 -24.66 9.31 0.99
CA PHE A 382 -23.27 9.81 0.91
C PHE A 382 -22.25 8.75 1.33
N LEU A 383 -22.63 7.88 2.24
CA LEU A 383 -21.81 6.76 2.72
C LEU A 383 -22.12 5.45 1.99
N ASP A 384 -23.16 5.41 1.16
CA ASP A 384 -23.68 4.17 0.53
C ASP A 384 -23.86 3.04 1.56
N ALA A 385 -24.43 3.37 2.72
CA ALA A 385 -24.57 2.47 3.85
C ALA A 385 -25.84 2.71 4.65
N ILE A 386 -26.35 1.64 5.29
CA ILE A 386 -27.40 1.74 6.29
C ILE A 386 -26.75 2.12 7.62
N VAL A 387 -27.21 3.20 8.25
CA VAL A 387 -26.71 3.71 9.52
C VAL A 387 -27.80 3.66 10.60
N SER A 388 -27.39 3.57 11.86
CA SER A 388 -28.28 3.59 13.01
C SER A 388 -27.71 4.47 14.11
N ASP A 389 -28.59 5.17 14.84
CA ASP A 389 -28.26 5.90 16.07
C ASP A 389 -27.90 4.96 17.23
#